data_c3fc37dc3334516d4f70ec59ef7202ce
#
_entry.id   c3fc37dc3334516d4f70ec59ef7202ce
#
_cell.length_a   1.000
_cell.length_b   1.000
_cell.length_c   1.000
_cell.angle_alpha   90.00
_cell.angle_beta   90.00
_cell.angle_gamma   90.00
#
_symmetry.space_group_name_H-M   'P 1'
#
loop_
_entity.id
_entity.type
_entity.pdbx_description
1 polymer ?
#
loop_
_entity_poly.entity_id
_entity_poly.type
_entity_poly.pdbx_seq_one_letter_code
_entity_poly.pdbx_strand_id
1 'polypeptide(L)'
;TDCEVNISPNCCVVQDKKPIFTTVSNLLRMSVDNTMALLKWELEIEKAELEEKYFYTSLEKIFIENRIYKEEGYETAPNKEKLIAFVDNALTPWKAQLIREVRQEDIEKLFEIRMIRITKFDSKKADELMRDLEKQIKACQKHLAHLTEYTIEWFEMLRKKYGEKYPRRTEVRNFANINVKTVVEANEKLYINRAEGFVGTGLKKDEFLCNCSDIDDIIVFHKDGKYKVMRVAEKLFIGTDILHIAIFKRNDDRTIYNVVYRDGKGGVYSMKR
;
A
#
# COMPACT_ATOMS: atom_id res chain seq x y z
N THR A 1 -3.32 26.06 26.78
CA THR A 1 -4.14 25.23 25.90
C THR A 1 -4.26 25.82 24.50
N ASP A 2 -3.41 26.79 24.16
CA ASP A 2 -3.43 27.41 22.82
C ASP A 2 -2.70 26.59 21.74
N CYS A 3 -2.30 25.36 22.07
CA CYS A 3 -1.59 24.45 21.17
C CYS A 3 -2.47 23.34 20.58
N GLU A 4 -3.78 23.33 20.85
CA GLU A 4 -4.71 22.35 20.31
C GLU A 4 -5.50 22.96 19.16
N VAL A 5 -5.38 22.37 17.98
CA VAL A 5 -6.19 22.70 16.81
C VAL A 5 -7.07 21.54 16.46
N ASN A 6 -8.38 21.73 16.50
CA ASN A 6 -9.34 20.75 16.02
C ASN A 6 -9.44 20.82 14.49
N ILE A 7 -8.94 19.79 13.84
CA ILE A 7 -9.07 19.63 12.40
C ILE A 7 -10.18 18.61 12.13
N SER A 8 -11.26 19.04 11.49
CA SER A 8 -12.34 18.17 11.02
C SER A 8 -12.17 17.94 9.52
N PRO A 9 -11.45 16.91 9.09
CA PRO A 9 -11.27 16.65 7.67
C PRO A 9 -12.59 16.17 7.05
N ASN A 10 -13.06 16.87 6.03
CA ASN A 10 -14.17 16.43 5.21
C ASN A 10 -13.63 15.62 4.04
N CYS A 11 -13.91 14.31 4.02
CA CYS A 11 -13.61 13.46 2.88
C CYS A 11 -14.77 13.55 1.89
N CYS A 12 -14.55 14.21 0.76
CA CYS A 12 -15.51 14.35 -0.32
C CYS A 12 -14.98 13.66 -1.57
N VAL A 13 -15.77 12.78 -2.17
CA VAL A 13 -15.47 12.08 -3.41
C VAL A 13 -16.61 12.24 -4.40
N VAL A 14 -16.32 12.10 -5.69
CA VAL A 14 -17.33 12.14 -6.74
C VAL A 14 -17.67 10.71 -7.16
N GLN A 15 -18.92 10.33 -6.97
CA GLN A 15 -19.48 9.08 -7.45
C GLN A 15 -20.70 9.39 -8.33
N ASP A 16 -20.78 8.78 -9.49
CA ASP A 16 -21.87 8.97 -10.47
C ASP A 16 -22.15 10.46 -10.75
N LYS A 17 -21.10 11.26 -10.91
CA LYS A 17 -21.14 12.71 -11.14
C LYS A 17 -21.73 13.52 -9.98
N LYS A 18 -21.89 12.93 -8.79
CA LYS A 18 -22.38 13.61 -7.59
C LYS A 18 -21.31 13.62 -6.50
N PRO A 19 -21.11 14.73 -5.78
CA PRO A 19 -20.24 14.77 -4.63
C PRO A 19 -20.86 14.00 -3.46
N ILE A 20 -20.08 13.11 -2.85
CA ILE A 20 -20.49 12.33 -1.68
C ILE A 20 -19.50 12.60 -0.56
N PHE A 21 -20.03 12.98 0.61
CA PHE A 21 -19.23 13.10 1.84
C PHE A 21 -19.22 11.76 2.58
N THR A 22 -18.04 11.27 2.85
CA THR A 22 -17.88 9.95 3.47
C THR A 22 -16.65 9.91 4.38
N THR A 23 -16.47 8.83 5.11
CA THR A 23 -15.26 8.59 5.90
C THR A 23 -14.19 7.93 5.05
N VAL A 24 -12.91 8.10 5.43
CA VAL A 24 -11.78 7.44 4.76
C VAL A 24 -11.93 5.92 4.74
N SER A 25 -12.41 5.33 5.83
CA SER A 25 -12.64 3.88 5.90
C SER A 25 -13.70 3.40 4.91
N ASN A 26 -14.79 4.16 4.75
CA ASN A 26 -15.81 3.84 3.77
C ASN A 26 -15.30 4.02 2.33
N LEU A 27 -14.52 5.08 2.09
CA LEU A 27 -13.89 5.28 0.78
C LEU A 27 -12.98 4.11 0.39
N LEU A 28 -12.17 3.61 1.34
CA LEU A 28 -11.32 2.45 1.11
C LEU A 28 -12.15 1.19 0.80
N ARG A 29 -13.25 0.94 1.52
CA ARG A 29 -14.16 -0.17 1.22
C ARG A 29 -14.75 -0.04 -0.17
N MET A 30 -15.30 1.11 -0.52
CA MET A 30 -15.84 1.38 -1.85
C MET A 30 -14.79 1.17 -2.95
N SER A 31 -13.55 1.58 -2.73
CA SER A 31 -12.45 1.37 -3.67
C SER A 31 -12.12 -0.11 -3.85
N VAL A 32 -12.10 -0.90 -2.77
CA VAL A 32 -11.87 -2.36 -2.83
C VAL A 32 -13.01 -3.05 -3.55
N ASP A 33 -14.26 -2.73 -3.21
CA ASP A 33 -15.44 -3.33 -3.83
C ASP A 33 -15.50 -3.04 -5.33
N ASN A 34 -15.23 -1.79 -5.72
CA ASN A 34 -15.14 -1.40 -7.13
C ASN A 34 -14.00 -2.13 -7.87
N THR A 35 -12.83 -2.26 -7.24
CA THR A 35 -11.70 -2.99 -7.82
C THR A 35 -12.06 -4.46 -8.03
N MET A 36 -12.67 -5.11 -7.04
CA MET A 36 -13.11 -6.49 -7.13
C MET A 36 -14.16 -6.69 -8.25
N ALA A 37 -15.10 -5.75 -8.39
CA ALA A 37 -16.09 -5.79 -9.46
C ALA A 37 -15.46 -5.64 -10.85
N LEU A 38 -14.48 -4.76 -11.00
CA LEU A 38 -13.75 -4.56 -12.25
C LEU A 38 -12.89 -5.77 -12.61
N LEU A 39 -12.17 -6.36 -11.65
CA LEU A 39 -11.39 -7.58 -11.86
C LEU A 39 -12.28 -8.77 -12.26
N LYS A 40 -13.46 -8.89 -11.65
CA LYS A 40 -14.45 -9.89 -12.06
C LYS A 40 -14.87 -9.70 -13.51
N TRP A 41 -15.22 -8.46 -13.87
CA TRP A 41 -15.65 -8.15 -15.23
C TRP A 41 -14.54 -8.38 -16.27
N GLU A 42 -13.31 -8.01 -15.93
CA GLU A 42 -12.13 -8.28 -16.76
C GLU A 42 -11.95 -9.80 -17.01
N LEU A 43 -12.02 -10.62 -15.95
CA LEU A 43 -11.93 -12.07 -16.06
C LEU A 43 -13.09 -12.69 -16.87
N GLU A 44 -14.30 -12.16 -16.76
CA GLU A 44 -15.46 -12.59 -17.53
C GLU A 44 -15.27 -12.31 -19.03
N ILE A 45 -14.75 -11.12 -19.38
CA ILE A 45 -14.42 -10.75 -20.76
C ILE A 45 -13.29 -11.64 -21.30
N GLU A 46 -12.18 -11.75 -20.55
CA GLU A 46 -11.05 -12.59 -20.94
C GLU A 46 -11.46 -14.04 -21.19
N LYS A 47 -12.27 -14.59 -20.28
CA LYS A 47 -12.82 -15.94 -20.43
C LYS A 47 -13.66 -16.06 -21.72
N ALA A 48 -14.53 -15.10 -21.99
CA ALA A 48 -15.38 -15.12 -23.20
C ALA A 48 -14.54 -15.04 -24.48
N GLU A 49 -13.49 -14.21 -24.50
CA GLU A 49 -12.55 -14.11 -25.62
C GLU A 49 -11.76 -15.40 -25.84
N LEU A 50 -11.33 -16.07 -24.76
CA LEU A 50 -10.62 -17.33 -24.82
C LEU A 50 -11.52 -18.47 -25.31
N GLU A 51 -12.77 -18.52 -24.84
CA GLU A 51 -13.78 -19.48 -25.27
C GLU A 51 -14.12 -19.30 -26.76
N GLU A 52 -14.22 -18.06 -27.24
CA GLU A 52 -14.45 -17.77 -28.66
C GLU A 52 -13.25 -18.16 -29.53
N LYS A 53 -12.02 -17.90 -29.08
CA LYS A 53 -10.80 -18.35 -29.77
C LYS A 53 -10.71 -19.88 -29.83
N TYR A 54 -11.03 -20.53 -28.72
CA TYR A 54 -11.05 -22.00 -28.67
C TYR A 54 -12.09 -22.58 -29.65
N PHE A 55 -13.30 -22.03 -29.61
CA PHE A 55 -14.38 -22.43 -30.51
C PHE A 55 -13.95 -22.28 -31.97
N TYR A 56 -13.43 -21.13 -32.37
CA TYR A 56 -13.03 -20.86 -33.74
C TYR A 56 -11.87 -21.76 -34.17
N THR A 57 -10.88 -22.00 -33.33
CA THR A 57 -9.76 -22.92 -33.61
C THR A 57 -10.25 -24.35 -33.79
N SER A 58 -11.19 -24.79 -32.98
CA SER A 58 -11.81 -26.12 -33.10
C SER A 58 -12.62 -26.24 -34.39
N LEU A 59 -13.41 -25.21 -34.72
CA LEU A 59 -14.23 -25.18 -35.94
C LEU A 59 -13.34 -25.16 -37.20
N GLU A 60 -12.28 -24.33 -37.23
CA GLU A 60 -11.31 -24.29 -38.32
C GLU A 60 -10.61 -25.64 -38.49
N LYS A 61 -10.19 -26.28 -37.39
CA LYS A 61 -9.59 -27.62 -37.42
C LYS A 61 -10.53 -28.65 -38.06
N ILE A 62 -11.78 -28.73 -37.62
CA ILE A 62 -12.79 -29.65 -38.14
C ILE A 62 -13.00 -29.39 -39.63
N PHE A 63 -13.15 -28.14 -40.06
CA PHE A 63 -13.37 -27.76 -41.45
C PHE A 63 -12.21 -28.17 -42.36
N ILE A 64 -10.97 -28.00 -41.91
CA ILE A 64 -9.76 -28.31 -42.71
C ILE A 64 -9.46 -29.82 -42.72
N GLU A 65 -9.49 -30.49 -41.56
CA GLU A 65 -9.16 -31.93 -41.44
C GLU A 65 -10.14 -32.81 -42.21
N ASN A 66 -11.44 -32.49 -42.15
CA ASN A 66 -12.47 -33.21 -42.85
C ASN A 66 -12.62 -32.79 -44.33
N ARG A 67 -11.78 -31.84 -44.78
CA ARG A 67 -11.74 -31.34 -46.15
C ARG A 67 -13.09 -30.87 -46.67
N ILE A 68 -13.95 -30.30 -45.82
CA ILE A 68 -15.31 -29.86 -46.20
C ILE A 68 -15.26 -28.88 -47.37
N TYR A 69 -14.16 -28.09 -47.47
CA TYR A 69 -13.93 -27.20 -48.59
C TYR A 69 -13.63 -27.86 -49.93
N LYS A 70 -13.48 -29.20 -49.99
CA LYS A 70 -13.27 -30.00 -51.22
C LYS A 70 -14.45 -30.85 -51.61
N GLU A 71 -15.52 -30.80 -50.84
CA GLU A 71 -16.72 -31.56 -51.17
C GLU A 71 -17.43 -30.94 -52.37
N GLU A 72 -17.99 -31.77 -53.26
CA GLU A 72 -18.62 -31.36 -54.51
C GLU A 72 -19.74 -30.32 -54.29
N GLY A 73 -20.48 -30.42 -53.17
CA GLY A 73 -21.49 -29.44 -52.77
C GLY A 73 -20.95 -28.05 -52.37
N TYR A 74 -19.65 -27.98 -51.99
CA TYR A 74 -19.01 -26.69 -51.69
C TYR A 74 -18.64 -25.94 -52.98
N GLU A 75 -18.11 -26.66 -53.98
CA GLU A 75 -17.68 -26.06 -55.24
C GLU A 75 -18.84 -25.70 -56.16
N THR A 76 -19.92 -26.49 -56.12
CA THR A 76 -21.08 -26.37 -57.03
C THR A 76 -22.22 -25.52 -56.45
N ALA A 77 -22.10 -25.00 -55.25
CA ALA A 77 -23.13 -24.18 -54.59
C ALA A 77 -23.45 -22.91 -55.41
N PRO A 78 -24.70 -22.71 -55.86
CA PRO A 78 -25.06 -21.61 -56.76
C PRO A 78 -25.12 -20.25 -56.05
N ASN A 79 -25.33 -20.22 -54.73
CA ASN A 79 -25.49 -19.01 -53.94
C ASN A 79 -24.84 -19.17 -52.57
N LYS A 80 -24.42 -18.02 -51.96
CA LYS A 80 -23.84 -17.98 -50.62
C LYS A 80 -24.73 -18.65 -49.56
N GLU A 81 -26.06 -18.48 -49.64
CA GLU A 81 -27.01 -19.07 -48.69
C GLU A 81 -27.01 -20.60 -48.72
N LYS A 82 -26.97 -21.19 -49.95
CA LYS A 82 -26.88 -22.62 -50.12
C LYS A 82 -25.53 -23.19 -49.69
N LEU A 83 -24.45 -22.40 -49.88
CA LEU A 83 -23.14 -22.77 -49.42
C LEU A 83 -23.08 -22.82 -47.87
N ILE A 84 -23.69 -21.82 -47.21
CA ILE A 84 -23.81 -21.80 -45.74
C ILE A 84 -24.60 -23.02 -45.25
N ALA A 85 -25.75 -23.28 -45.84
CA ALA A 85 -26.57 -24.43 -45.47
C ALA A 85 -25.84 -25.79 -45.71
N PHE A 86 -25.06 -25.88 -46.77
CA PHE A 86 -24.25 -27.07 -47.06
C PHE A 86 -23.17 -27.28 -45.99
N VAL A 87 -22.40 -26.22 -45.64
CA VAL A 87 -21.35 -26.30 -44.62
C VAL A 87 -21.93 -26.57 -43.24
N ASP A 88 -23.09 -25.98 -42.91
CA ASP A 88 -23.77 -26.24 -41.64
C ASP A 88 -24.21 -27.73 -41.53
N ASN A 89 -24.73 -28.31 -42.61
CA ASN A 89 -25.07 -29.73 -42.67
C ASN A 89 -23.82 -30.63 -42.59
N ALA A 90 -22.75 -30.28 -43.30
CA ALA A 90 -21.48 -31.01 -43.27
C ALA A 90 -20.83 -31.00 -41.89
N LEU A 91 -21.00 -29.93 -41.11
CA LEU A 91 -20.53 -29.83 -39.74
C LEU A 91 -21.37 -30.60 -38.71
N THR A 92 -22.58 -31.07 -39.07
CA THR A 92 -23.52 -31.71 -38.14
C THR A 92 -22.91 -32.84 -37.29
N PRO A 93 -22.08 -33.78 -37.83
CA PRO A 93 -21.50 -34.87 -37.05
C PRO A 93 -20.58 -34.39 -35.92
N TRP A 94 -19.99 -33.19 -36.05
CA TRP A 94 -19.02 -32.64 -35.11
C TRP A 94 -19.57 -31.53 -34.21
N LYS A 95 -20.82 -31.05 -34.42
CA LYS A 95 -21.46 -30.01 -33.59
C LYS A 95 -21.49 -30.38 -32.13
N ALA A 96 -21.60 -31.65 -31.78
CA ALA A 96 -21.55 -32.10 -30.37
C ALA A 96 -20.20 -31.93 -29.68
N GLN A 97 -19.11 -31.75 -30.41
CA GLN A 97 -17.77 -31.56 -29.91
C GLN A 97 -17.45 -30.09 -29.66
N LEU A 98 -18.29 -29.18 -30.18
CA LEU A 98 -18.09 -27.74 -30.07
C LEU A 98 -18.68 -27.20 -28.75
N ILE A 99 -18.05 -26.16 -28.18
CA ILE A 99 -18.48 -25.55 -26.91
C ILE A 99 -19.85 -24.86 -27.06
N ARG A 100 -20.17 -24.33 -28.23
CA ARG A 100 -21.43 -23.65 -28.53
C ARG A 100 -21.93 -24.01 -29.91
N GLU A 101 -23.18 -23.66 -30.18
CA GLU A 101 -23.78 -23.82 -31.51
C GLU A 101 -23.09 -22.93 -32.55
N VAL A 102 -22.97 -23.47 -33.76
CA VAL A 102 -22.40 -22.77 -34.92
C VAL A 102 -23.42 -21.77 -35.44
N ARG A 103 -23.02 -20.54 -35.60
CA ARG A 103 -23.83 -19.45 -36.16
C ARG A 103 -23.47 -19.24 -37.63
N GLN A 104 -24.34 -18.58 -38.37
CA GLN A 104 -24.08 -18.22 -39.76
C GLN A 104 -22.77 -17.38 -39.91
N GLU A 105 -22.55 -16.46 -39.00
CA GLU A 105 -21.34 -15.62 -38.98
C GLU A 105 -20.04 -16.43 -38.81
N ASP A 106 -20.10 -17.55 -38.09
CA ASP A 106 -18.95 -18.43 -37.91
C ASP A 106 -18.59 -19.15 -39.20
N ILE A 107 -19.61 -19.59 -39.95
CA ILE A 107 -19.46 -20.23 -41.27
C ILE A 107 -18.91 -19.20 -42.28
N GLU A 108 -19.40 -17.97 -42.25
CA GLU A 108 -18.89 -16.90 -43.12
C GLU A 108 -17.41 -16.62 -42.87
N LYS A 109 -16.96 -16.64 -41.62
CA LYS A 109 -15.54 -16.53 -41.28
C LYS A 109 -14.70 -17.71 -41.82
N LEU A 110 -15.25 -18.90 -41.92
CA LEU A 110 -14.55 -20.05 -42.55
C LEU A 110 -14.26 -19.80 -44.03
N PHE A 111 -15.13 -19.08 -44.74
CA PHE A 111 -14.93 -18.75 -46.16
C PHE A 111 -13.81 -17.72 -46.36
N GLU A 112 -13.44 -16.96 -45.35
CA GLU A 112 -12.34 -16.01 -45.40
C GLU A 112 -10.96 -16.65 -45.21
N ILE A 113 -10.93 -17.97 -44.90
CA ILE A 113 -9.67 -18.69 -44.71
C ILE A 113 -8.92 -18.80 -46.05
N ARG A 114 -7.75 -18.21 -46.12
CA ARG A 114 -6.91 -18.26 -47.34
C ARG A 114 -6.39 -19.65 -47.60
N MET A 115 -6.37 -20.10 -48.87
CA MET A 115 -5.86 -21.42 -49.28
C MET A 115 -4.44 -21.71 -48.76
N ILE A 116 -3.58 -20.70 -48.66
CA ILE A 116 -2.24 -20.86 -48.10
C ILE A 116 -2.26 -21.27 -46.64
N ARG A 117 -3.28 -20.86 -45.86
CA ARG A 117 -3.47 -21.26 -44.46
C ARG A 117 -3.95 -22.70 -44.37
N ILE A 118 -4.82 -23.12 -45.28
CA ILE A 118 -5.31 -24.52 -45.40
C ILE A 118 -4.15 -25.45 -45.72
N THR A 119 -3.32 -25.10 -46.72
CA THR A 119 -2.19 -25.93 -47.15
C THR A 119 -1.04 -26.02 -46.12
N LYS A 120 -0.88 -25.01 -45.28
CA LYS A 120 0.12 -24.97 -44.21
C LYS A 120 -0.47 -25.36 -42.85
N PHE A 121 -1.70 -25.82 -42.79
CA PHE A 121 -2.35 -26.20 -41.55
C PHE A 121 -1.62 -27.38 -40.90
N ASP A 122 -1.27 -27.18 -39.62
CA ASP A 122 -0.61 -28.19 -38.80
C ASP A 122 -1.56 -28.57 -37.63
N SER A 123 -2.16 -29.74 -37.75
CA SER A 123 -3.08 -30.23 -36.73
C SER A 123 -2.46 -30.31 -35.33
N LYS A 124 -1.17 -30.67 -35.23
CA LYS A 124 -0.48 -30.74 -33.92
C LYS A 124 -0.37 -29.39 -33.27
N LYS A 125 -0.06 -28.35 -34.04
CA LYS A 125 -0.02 -26.97 -33.51
C LYS A 125 -1.39 -26.46 -33.11
N ALA A 126 -2.45 -26.84 -33.85
CA ALA A 126 -3.82 -26.52 -33.48
C ALA A 126 -4.19 -27.17 -32.14
N ASP A 127 -3.82 -28.47 -31.96
CA ASP A 127 -4.05 -29.17 -30.70
C ASP A 127 -3.27 -28.59 -29.52
N GLU A 128 -2.02 -28.17 -29.73
CA GLU A 128 -1.22 -27.48 -28.70
C GLU A 128 -1.87 -26.16 -28.31
N LEU A 129 -2.29 -25.36 -29.29
CA LEU A 129 -2.98 -24.10 -29.05
C LEU A 129 -4.30 -24.32 -28.28
N MET A 130 -5.10 -25.33 -28.67
CA MET A 130 -6.35 -25.65 -27.97
C MET A 130 -6.10 -26.06 -26.53
N ARG A 131 -5.07 -26.87 -26.25
CA ARG A 131 -4.68 -27.24 -24.88
C ARG A 131 -4.25 -26.02 -24.04
N ASP A 132 -3.54 -25.10 -24.65
CA ASP A 132 -3.12 -23.88 -23.95
C ASP A 132 -4.30 -22.94 -23.67
N LEU A 133 -5.24 -22.81 -24.63
CA LEU A 133 -6.48 -22.07 -24.42
C LEU A 133 -7.32 -22.69 -23.30
N GLU A 134 -7.45 -24.03 -23.28
CA GLU A 134 -8.15 -24.74 -22.20
C GLU A 134 -7.53 -24.46 -20.81
N LYS A 135 -6.20 -24.43 -20.71
CA LYS A 135 -5.51 -24.11 -19.46
C LYS A 135 -5.83 -22.68 -19.01
N GLN A 136 -5.82 -21.73 -19.95
CA GLN A 136 -6.13 -20.33 -19.66
C GLN A 136 -7.59 -20.17 -19.23
N ILE A 137 -8.55 -20.80 -19.93
CA ILE A 137 -9.96 -20.80 -19.55
C ILE A 137 -10.16 -21.37 -18.13
N LYS A 138 -9.52 -22.50 -17.82
CA LYS A 138 -9.57 -23.11 -16.48
C LYS A 138 -8.95 -22.18 -15.42
N ALA A 139 -7.87 -21.44 -15.73
CA ALA A 139 -7.27 -20.47 -14.84
C ALA A 139 -8.24 -19.31 -14.56
N CYS A 140 -8.86 -18.73 -15.59
CA CYS A 140 -9.88 -17.68 -15.42
C CYS A 140 -11.07 -18.17 -14.59
N GLN A 141 -11.55 -19.40 -14.84
CA GLN A 141 -12.62 -20.00 -14.04
C GLN A 141 -12.24 -20.17 -12.56
N LYS A 142 -11.00 -20.58 -12.29
CA LYS A 142 -10.47 -20.69 -10.93
C LYS A 142 -10.43 -19.33 -10.25
N HIS A 143 -9.93 -18.29 -10.93
CA HIS A 143 -9.89 -16.94 -10.38
C HIS A 143 -11.29 -16.37 -10.14
N LEU A 144 -12.26 -16.65 -11.02
CA LEU A 144 -13.66 -16.26 -10.82
C LEU A 144 -14.30 -16.99 -9.62
N ALA A 145 -13.96 -18.27 -9.39
CA ALA A 145 -14.44 -19.02 -8.23
C ALA A 145 -13.84 -18.53 -6.91
N HIS A 146 -12.61 -18.01 -6.96
CA HIS A 146 -11.85 -17.50 -5.80
C HIS A 146 -11.51 -16.02 -5.96
N LEU A 147 -12.51 -15.21 -6.29
CA LEU A 147 -12.33 -13.80 -6.65
C LEU A 147 -11.71 -12.95 -5.53
N THR A 148 -12.06 -13.25 -4.28
CA THR A 148 -11.49 -12.54 -3.11
C THR A 148 -9.98 -12.77 -3.00
N GLU A 149 -9.53 -14.00 -3.14
CA GLU A 149 -8.11 -14.37 -3.10
C GLU A 149 -7.36 -13.72 -4.26
N TYR A 150 -7.91 -13.79 -5.47
CA TYR A 150 -7.36 -13.12 -6.65
C TYR A 150 -7.23 -11.59 -6.45
N THR A 151 -8.23 -10.96 -5.84
CA THR A 151 -8.20 -9.52 -5.53
C THR A 151 -7.10 -9.20 -4.51
N ILE A 152 -6.90 -10.05 -3.51
CA ILE A 152 -5.82 -9.89 -2.52
C ILE A 152 -4.45 -9.99 -3.21
N GLU A 153 -4.25 -11.00 -4.05
CA GLU A 153 -3.01 -11.18 -4.83
C GLU A 153 -2.72 -9.97 -5.72
N TRP A 154 -3.75 -9.39 -6.32
CA TRP A 154 -3.63 -8.18 -7.14
C TRP A 154 -3.14 -6.98 -6.31
N PHE A 155 -3.70 -6.76 -5.10
CA PHE A 155 -3.24 -5.70 -4.19
C PHE A 155 -1.82 -5.97 -3.67
N GLU A 156 -1.46 -7.22 -3.40
CA GLU A 156 -0.10 -7.58 -3.01
C GLU A 156 0.91 -7.32 -4.14
N MET A 157 0.55 -7.60 -5.36
CA MET A 157 1.35 -7.27 -6.55
C MET A 157 1.56 -5.76 -6.65
N LEU A 158 0.51 -4.95 -6.47
CA LEU A 158 0.62 -3.50 -6.44
C LEU A 158 1.53 -3.02 -5.31
N ARG A 159 1.41 -3.62 -4.12
CA ARG A 159 2.28 -3.30 -2.98
C ARG A 159 3.75 -3.60 -3.29
N LYS A 160 4.06 -4.73 -3.91
CA LYS A 160 5.42 -5.08 -4.33
C LYS A 160 5.96 -4.10 -5.38
N LYS A 161 5.13 -3.71 -6.33
CA LYS A 161 5.53 -2.83 -7.44
C LYS A 161 5.73 -1.36 -7.04
N TYR A 162 4.92 -0.86 -6.11
CA TYR A 162 4.87 0.55 -5.78
C TYR A 162 5.16 0.89 -4.32
N GLY A 163 5.16 -0.08 -3.40
CA GLY A 163 5.27 0.14 -1.96
C GLY A 163 6.55 0.85 -1.55
N GLU A 164 7.68 0.54 -2.17
CA GLU A 164 8.95 1.21 -1.89
C GLU A 164 8.93 2.69 -2.30
N LYS A 165 8.24 3.01 -3.41
CA LYS A 165 8.13 4.38 -3.91
C LYS A 165 7.23 5.24 -3.03
N TYR A 166 6.26 4.63 -2.34
CA TYR A 166 5.26 5.30 -1.51
C TYR A 166 5.26 4.76 -0.07
N PRO A 167 6.36 4.90 0.69
CA PRO A 167 6.43 4.43 2.07
C PRO A 167 5.43 5.20 2.94
N ARG A 168 4.82 4.50 3.89
CA ARG A 168 3.94 5.13 4.87
C ARG A 168 4.78 6.03 5.79
N ARG A 169 4.48 7.32 5.82
CA ARG A 169 5.16 8.32 6.67
C ARG A 169 4.35 8.69 7.92
N THR A 170 3.06 8.39 7.94
CA THR A 170 2.17 8.72 9.05
C THR A 170 2.26 7.66 10.15
N GLU A 171 2.54 8.11 11.36
CA GLU A 171 2.46 7.28 12.57
C GLU A 171 1.20 7.65 13.33
N VAL A 172 0.42 6.65 13.74
CA VAL A 172 -0.74 6.83 14.61
C VAL A 172 -0.24 6.74 16.06
N ARG A 173 -0.26 7.87 16.78
CA ARG A 173 0.14 7.93 18.19
C ARG A 173 -1.02 8.46 19.01
N ASN A 174 -1.27 7.85 20.18
CA ASN A 174 -2.17 8.39 21.17
C ASN A 174 -1.41 9.40 22.03
N PHE A 175 -1.97 10.59 22.23
CA PHE A 175 -1.36 11.64 23.07
C PHE A 175 -1.10 11.16 24.51
N ALA A 176 -1.88 10.23 25.02
CA ALA A 176 -1.67 9.64 26.35
C ALA A 176 -0.32 8.92 26.51
N ASN A 177 0.28 8.44 25.41
CA ASN A 177 1.56 7.72 25.40
C ASN A 177 2.75 8.61 24.92
N ILE A 178 2.48 9.86 24.54
CA ILE A 178 3.53 10.78 24.14
C ILE A 178 4.04 11.46 25.41
N ASN A 179 5.27 11.13 25.80
CA ASN A 179 5.99 11.91 26.80
C ASN A 179 6.21 13.30 26.19
N VAL A 180 5.43 14.29 26.61
CA VAL A 180 5.46 15.67 26.09
C VAL A 180 6.90 16.19 26.07
N LYS A 181 7.73 15.81 27.05
CA LYS A 181 9.16 16.16 27.13
C LYS A 181 10.04 15.58 26.02
N THR A 182 9.61 14.56 25.31
CA THR A 182 10.40 13.94 24.21
C THR A 182 10.18 14.60 22.85
N VAL A 183 9.09 15.37 22.71
CA VAL A 183 8.66 15.99 21.44
C VAL A 183 8.99 17.49 21.40
N VAL A 184 9.25 18.08 22.55
CA VAL A 184 9.55 19.51 22.64
C VAL A 184 10.99 19.75 22.25
N GLU A 185 11.18 20.54 21.21
CA GLU A 185 12.49 21.02 20.79
C GLU A 185 13.04 22.04 21.79
N ALA A 186 14.35 22.00 22.02
CA ALA A 186 15.06 22.97 22.90
C ALA A 186 15.20 24.31 22.17
N ASN A 187 14.13 25.09 22.17
CA ASN A 187 14.05 26.38 21.45
C ASN A 187 14.58 27.58 22.25
N GLU A 188 14.81 27.40 23.55
CA GLU A 188 15.26 28.45 24.43
C GLU A 188 16.73 28.25 24.85
N LYS A 189 17.39 29.37 25.20
CA LYS A 189 18.77 29.37 25.72
C LYS A 189 18.74 29.66 27.18
N LEU A 190 19.35 28.80 28.00
CA LEU A 190 19.47 28.95 29.43
C LEU A 190 20.80 29.63 29.79
N TYR A 191 20.73 30.63 30.63
CA TYR A 191 21.87 31.43 31.11
C TYR A 191 21.96 31.39 32.64
N ILE A 192 23.15 31.55 33.18
CA ILE A 192 23.40 31.51 34.60
C ILE A 192 24.29 32.68 35.05
N ASN A 193 23.91 33.28 36.16
CA ASN A 193 24.75 34.23 36.91
C ASN A 193 25.15 33.56 38.22
N ARG A 194 26.35 33.00 38.25
CA ARG A 194 26.86 32.25 39.41
C ARG A 194 27.16 33.17 40.60
N ALA A 195 27.52 34.45 40.36
CA ALA A 195 27.85 35.40 41.38
C ALA A 195 26.60 35.84 42.16
N GLU A 196 25.52 36.10 41.45
CA GLU A 196 24.27 36.55 42.06
C GLU A 196 23.31 35.37 42.35
N GLY A 197 23.61 34.18 41.86
CA GLY A 197 22.82 32.97 42.09
C GLY A 197 21.51 32.92 41.32
N PHE A 198 21.48 33.43 40.08
CA PHE A 198 20.31 33.39 39.22
C PHE A 198 20.54 32.50 37.99
N VAL A 199 19.50 31.85 37.53
CA VAL A 199 19.43 31.09 36.28
C VAL A 199 18.13 31.44 35.55
N GLY A 200 18.16 31.47 34.23
CA GLY A 200 16.93 31.71 33.44
C GLY A 200 17.19 32.03 31.99
N THR A 201 16.12 32.00 31.20
CA THR A 201 16.15 32.28 29.76
C THR A 201 16.25 33.77 29.45
N GLY A 202 15.84 34.61 30.38
CA GLY A 202 15.89 36.07 30.27
C GLY A 202 17.27 36.71 30.55
N LEU A 203 18.24 35.95 31.07
CA LEU A 203 19.56 36.44 31.50
C LEU A 203 20.58 36.48 30.34
N LYS A 204 20.22 37.06 29.22
CA LYS A 204 21.00 37.02 27.94
C LYS A 204 22.40 37.64 28.01
N LYS A 205 22.74 38.36 29.08
CA LYS A 205 24.05 38.99 29.30
C LYS A 205 25.00 38.15 30.15
N ASP A 206 24.50 37.08 30.75
CA ASP A 206 25.23 36.20 31.64
C ASP A 206 25.80 34.97 30.91
N GLU A 207 26.44 34.08 31.66
CA GLU A 207 27.06 32.85 31.11
C GLU A 207 26.01 31.94 30.44
N PHE A 208 26.20 31.58 29.17
CA PHE A 208 25.37 30.60 28.49
C PHE A 208 25.62 29.19 29.05
N LEU A 209 24.57 28.50 29.44
CA LEU A 209 24.66 27.17 30.03
C LEU A 209 24.36 26.06 28.99
N CYS A 210 23.17 26.09 28.42
CA CYS A 210 22.73 25.08 27.43
C CYS A 210 21.44 25.55 26.73
N ASN A 211 21.05 24.81 25.69
CA ASN A 211 19.71 24.94 25.11
C ASN A 211 18.71 24.14 25.96
N CYS A 212 17.53 24.68 26.14
CA CYS A 212 16.46 24.07 26.93
C CYS A 212 15.10 24.38 26.34
N SER A 213 14.06 23.77 26.88
CA SER A 213 12.68 24.14 26.67
C SER A 213 12.11 24.78 27.94
N ASP A 214 11.05 25.57 27.79
CA ASP A 214 10.27 26.16 28.88
C ASP A 214 9.64 25.14 29.85
N ILE A 215 9.49 23.89 29.39
CA ILE A 215 8.96 22.77 30.18
C ILE A 215 10.03 21.87 30.80
N ASP A 216 11.32 22.15 30.56
CA ASP A 216 12.41 21.37 31.14
C ASP A 216 12.55 21.67 32.65
N ASP A 217 13.01 20.65 33.39
CA ASP A 217 13.46 20.81 34.77
C ASP A 217 15.00 20.93 34.76
N ILE A 218 15.55 21.72 35.70
CA ILE A 218 16.98 21.81 35.95
C ILE A 218 17.30 21.25 37.33
N ILE A 219 18.44 20.61 37.45
CA ILE A 219 19.00 20.18 38.73
C ILE A 219 20.19 21.05 39.09
N VAL A 220 20.25 21.50 40.31
CA VAL A 220 21.31 22.35 40.84
C VAL A 220 21.92 21.67 42.08
N PHE A 221 23.24 21.49 42.10
CA PHE A 221 23.99 21.00 43.24
C PHE A 221 24.78 22.15 43.88
N HIS A 222 24.67 22.25 45.20
CA HIS A 222 25.35 23.29 46.00
C HIS A 222 26.55 22.70 46.76
N LYS A 223 27.49 23.59 47.16
CA LYS A 223 28.67 23.21 47.93
C LYS A 223 28.34 22.63 49.31
N ASP A 224 27.17 22.97 49.85
CA ASP A 224 26.66 22.41 51.11
C ASP A 224 26.09 21.00 51.01
N GLY A 225 26.19 20.36 49.82
CA GLY A 225 25.73 19.03 49.56
C GLY A 225 24.23 18.91 49.26
N LYS A 226 23.52 20.02 49.25
CA LYS A 226 22.11 20.03 48.87
C LYS A 226 21.94 20.10 47.36
N TYR A 227 20.87 19.52 46.88
CA TYR A 227 20.43 19.70 45.50
C TYR A 227 18.98 20.12 45.42
N LYS A 228 18.63 20.80 44.34
CA LYS A 228 17.25 21.22 44.06
C LYS A 228 16.92 20.90 42.60
N VAL A 229 15.69 20.45 42.38
CA VAL A 229 15.12 20.28 41.02
C VAL A 229 14.00 21.29 40.87
N MET A 230 14.05 22.09 39.82
CA MET A 230 13.07 23.14 39.58
C MET A 230 12.88 23.35 38.08
N ARG A 231 11.74 23.89 37.70
CA ARG A 231 11.40 24.14 36.30
C ARG A 231 12.16 25.38 35.79
N VAL A 232 12.52 25.35 34.50
CA VAL A 232 13.07 26.51 33.80
C VAL A 232 12.08 27.68 33.85
N ALA A 233 12.60 28.89 34.07
CA ALA A 233 11.82 30.13 34.06
C ALA A 233 12.67 31.26 33.47
N GLU A 234 12.07 32.41 33.20
CA GLU A 234 12.80 33.59 32.68
C GLU A 234 13.92 34.07 33.63
N LYS A 235 13.66 34.07 34.93
CA LYS A 235 14.62 34.39 35.96
C LYS A 235 14.27 33.68 37.26
N LEU A 236 15.18 32.82 37.74
CA LEU A 236 14.97 32.02 38.94
C LEU A 236 16.17 32.16 39.86
N PHE A 237 15.91 32.47 41.14
CA PHE A 237 16.96 32.47 42.17
C PHE A 237 17.22 31.03 42.64
N ILE A 238 18.45 30.59 42.47
CA ILE A 238 18.88 29.24 42.83
C ILE A 238 19.87 29.24 44.00
N GLY A 239 20.38 30.39 44.41
CA GLY A 239 21.38 30.54 45.44
C GLY A 239 22.80 30.66 44.89
N THR A 240 23.71 31.11 45.72
CA THR A 240 25.15 31.16 45.45
C THR A 240 25.77 29.79 45.74
N ASP A 241 27.07 29.65 45.62
CA ASP A 241 27.80 28.38 45.91
C ASP A 241 27.36 27.18 45.05
N ILE A 242 27.07 27.40 43.80
CA ILE A 242 26.66 26.39 42.84
C ILE A 242 27.89 25.56 42.41
N LEU A 243 27.82 24.22 42.59
CA LEU A 243 28.82 23.27 42.11
C LEU A 243 28.54 22.87 40.66
N HIS A 244 27.32 22.39 40.41
CA HIS A 244 26.91 21.88 39.13
C HIS A 244 25.45 22.20 38.85
N ILE A 245 25.14 22.48 37.59
CA ILE A 245 23.79 22.70 37.11
C ILE A 245 23.63 22.05 35.72
N ALA A 246 22.54 21.35 35.52
CA ALA A 246 22.23 20.68 34.26
C ALA A 246 20.71 20.54 34.06
N ILE A 247 20.29 20.23 32.84
CA ILE A 247 18.91 19.85 32.58
C ILE A 247 18.65 18.49 33.23
N PHE A 248 17.55 18.40 33.97
CA PHE A 248 17.13 17.20 34.68
C PHE A 248 16.01 16.49 33.92
N LYS A 249 16.25 15.25 33.47
CA LYS A 249 15.26 14.41 32.84
C LYS A 249 14.75 13.39 33.86
N ARG A 250 13.47 13.47 34.20
CA ARG A 250 12.83 12.44 35.05
C ARG A 250 12.84 11.08 34.38
N ASN A 251 13.13 10.03 35.14
CA ASN A 251 13.21 8.64 34.66
C ASN A 251 14.30 8.42 33.59
N ASP A 252 15.38 9.17 33.62
CA ASP A 252 16.56 8.93 32.81
C ASP A 252 17.57 8.06 33.59
N ASP A 253 17.56 6.77 33.33
CA ASP A 253 18.46 5.80 33.97
C ASP A 253 19.91 5.89 33.44
N ARG A 254 20.18 6.74 32.46
CA ARG A 254 21.51 6.90 31.86
C ARG A 254 22.34 7.97 32.52
N THR A 255 21.70 8.97 33.14
CA THR A 255 22.42 10.06 33.80
C THR A 255 22.73 9.71 35.25
N ILE A 256 24.01 9.55 35.54
CA ILE A 256 24.50 9.17 36.86
C ILE A 256 25.35 10.33 37.39
N TYR A 257 25.06 10.79 38.61
CA TYR A 257 25.84 11.82 39.31
C TYR A 257 26.78 11.15 40.33
N ASN A 258 28.09 11.23 40.08
CA ASN A 258 29.10 10.77 41.03
C ASN A 258 29.59 11.95 41.83
N VAL A 259 29.49 11.88 43.15
CA VAL A 259 29.85 12.97 44.07
C VAL A 259 30.91 12.50 45.05
N VAL A 260 31.99 13.26 45.13
CA VAL A 260 33.02 13.08 46.18
C VAL A 260 32.82 14.16 47.23
N TYR A 261 32.62 13.78 48.44
CA TYR A 261 32.37 14.71 49.53
C TYR A 261 33.20 14.33 50.80
N ARG A 262 33.39 15.31 51.66
CA ARG A 262 34.04 15.13 52.96
C ARG A 262 32.99 15.02 54.06
N ASP A 263 32.97 13.94 54.80
CA ASP A 263 32.01 13.68 55.86
C ASP A 263 32.43 14.44 57.12
N GLY A 264 31.82 15.60 57.36
CA GLY A 264 32.12 16.49 58.48
C GLY A 264 33.46 17.23 58.38
N LYS A 265 33.78 18.09 59.36
CA LYS A 265 34.96 18.93 59.34
C LYS A 265 36.30 18.18 59.46
N GLY A 266 36.33 16.98 59.96
CA GLY A 266 37.52 16.14 60.18
C GLY A 266 37.46 14.76 59.50
N GLY A 267 36.43 14.50 58.72
CA GLY A 267 36.16 13.17 58.11
C GLY A 267 36.97 12.88 56.86
N VAL A 268 36.92 11.63 56.45
CA VAL A 268 37.56 11.13 55.23
C VAL A 268 36.70 11.46 54.01
N TYR A 269 37.32 11.53 52.84
CA TYR A 269 36.55 11.68 51.60
C TYR A 269 35.76 10.43 51.30
N SER A 270 34.49 10.60 51.03
CA SER A 270 33.56 9.53 50.63
C SER A 270 32.99 9.83 49.25
N MET A 271 32.70 8.78 48.49
CA MET A 271 32.11 8.86 47.17
C MET A 271 30.70 8.26 47.19
N LYS A 272 29.78 9.02 46.59
CA LYS A 272 28.39 8.57 46.41
C LYS A 272 28.05 8.62 44.92
N ARG A 273 27.30 7.61 44.50
CA ARG A 273 26.83 7.45 43.14
C ARG A 273 25.31 7.52 43.11
#